data_3a72e7f1b7d6c03bda732dbd2ddf6e56
#
_entry.id   3a72e7f1b7d6c03bda732dbd2ddf6e56
#
_cell.length_a   1.000
_cell.length_b   1.000
_cell.length_c   1.000
_cell.angle_alpha   90.00
_cell.angle_beta   90.00
_cell.angle_gamma   90.00
#
_symmetry.space_group_name_H-M   'P 1'
#
loop_
_entity.id
_entity.type
_entity.pdbx_description
1 polymer ?
#
loop_
_entity_poly.entity_id
_entity_poly.type
_entity_poly.pdbx_seq_one_letter_code
_entity_poly.pdbx_strand_id
1 'polypeptide(L)'
;MAFGPLLYGSVDHEAGGMSSTLRTETPASRPVSPRPALVAAMLGFALLTLDTSVVNVALPAIGAGLGAGMSGLAWVVDAYTLVLAALLLSSGALADRVGASRAYGAGVAVFVLASAACGLAPGLPALLAARAVQGAAAAVMLPASLALVREAYGDPRRRARAVSLWAAGGTVAVALGPVVGGALTTVWSWRGVFFVNLPLGLLALVPLTRVARSSRGTAPLDLPGQLTAMTALGALTFAAVEGGTEAWWALGLAGGSFAAFLVVESRRRHPMVPLGLFRNTTVAVAVAAGSANSVAFYGTLFVFSLFFQQVLGLSALAAGLMFLPMTGLLAGVNILSARVAARYGARLPIVLGQVVAVAGLLGLLTVDAESSRVAQALLLVPPALGVGFSLPPLIASMMEAVPAERAGTAAGLLNAVRQTAGALAVAVFGSLAARSMETALPASLLISAGLLTLTALASLRLPGPRA
;
A
#
# COMPACT_ATOMS: atom_id res chain seq x y z
N MET A 1 -27.26 -76.85 -10.59
CA MET A 1 -26.09 -77.73 -10.57
C MET A 1 -25.07 -77.01 -9.76
N ALA A 2 -24.99 -77.18 -8.42
CA ALA A 2 -24.46 -78.26 -7.65
C ALA A 2 -22.91 -78.36 -7.76
N PHE A 3 -22.31 -78.08 -6.67
CA PHE A 3 -21.20 -78.69 -5.92
C PHE A 3 -20.32 -77.60 -5.33
N GLY A 4 -20.19 -77.27 -4.13
CA GLY A 4 -20.04 -78.03 -2.88
C GLY A 4 -18.57 -78.28 -2.50
N PRO A 5 -18.18 -78.22 -1.22
CA PRO A 5 -16.92 -77.59 -0.71
C PRO A 5 -15.89 -78.65 -0.30
N LEU A 6 -14.64 -78.29 -0.01
CA LEU A 6 -13.69 -79.11 0.77
C LEU A 6 -12.83 -78.28 1.70
N LEU A 7 -12.87 -78.54 2.93
CA LEU A 7 -12.08 -78.28 4.11
C LEU A 7 -10.62 -78.80 3.99
N TYR A 8 -9.70 -78.14 4.63
CA TYR A 8 -8.49 -78.58 5.34
C TYR A 8 -7.62 -77.36 5.63
N GLY A 9 -7.11 -76.99 6.72
CA GLY A 9 -6.78 -77.68 7.93
C GLY A 9 -5.81 -76.75 8.67
N SER A 10 -6.01 -76.58 9.94
CA SER A 10 -5.21 -75.80 10.89
C SER A 10 -3.77 -76.26 11.00
N VAL A 11 -2.81 -75.33 11.07
CA VAL A 11 -1.57 -75.50 11.85
C VAL A 11 -1.20 -74.16 12.50
N ASP A 12 -1.31 -74.13 13.82
CA ASP A 12 -0.77 -73.13 14.72
C ASP A 12 0.76 -73.13 14.65
N HIS A 13 1.37 -71.98 14.52
CA HIS A 13 2.71 -71.77 15.00
C HIS A 13 2.79 -70.35 15.62
N GLU A 14 2.71 -70.33 16.93
CA GLU A 14 3.20 -69.28 17.78
C GLU A 14 4.69 -69.07 17.52
N ALA A 15 5.04 -67.85 17.12
CA ALA A 15 6.40 -67.34 17.28
C ALA A 15 6.29 -65.87 17.72
N GLY A 16 6.48 -65.69 19.01
CA GLY A 16 6.58 -64.37 19.65
C GLY A 16 7.74 -63.58 19.05
N GLY A 17 7.41 -62.42 18.48
CA GLY A 17 8.33 -61.38 18.07
C GLY A 17 7.80 -60.06 18.57
N MET A 18 8.21 -59.70 19.78
CA MET A 18 7.92 -58.40 20.42
C MET A 18 8.72 -57.32 19.69
N SER A 19 8.18 -56.88 18.56
CA SER A 19 8.68 -55.68 17.87
C SER A 19 8.10 -54.45 18.56
N SER A 20 8.78 -53.97 19.60
CA SER A 20 8.58 -52.66 20.18
C SER A 20 9.01 -51.62 19.16
N THR A 21 8.09 -51.20 18.25
CA THR A 21 8.26 -49.97 17.50
C THR A 21 8.26 -48.82 18.50
N LEU A 22 9.45 -48.39 18.88
CA LEU A 22 9.69 -47.10 19.48
C LEU A 22 9.11 -46.04 18.52
N ARG A 23 7.82 -45.72 18.72
CA ARG A 23 7.30 -44.46 18.21
C ARG A 23 8.14 -43.38 18.90
N THR A 24 9.12 -42.86 18.19
CA THR A 24 9.69 -41.56 18.50
C THR A 24 8.56 -40.56 18.41
N GLU A 25 7.89 -40.29 19.52
CA GLU A 25 7.00 -39.16 19.65
C GLU A 25 7.84 -37.91 19.38
N THR A 26 7.73 -37.41 18.15
CA THR A 26 8.19 -36.06 17.82
C THR A 26 7.52 -35.15 18.83
N PRO A 27 8.25 -34.40 19.66
CA PRO A 27 7.65 -33.55 20.67
C PRO A 27 6.65 -32.65 19.97
N ALA A 28 5.37 -32.81 20.36
CA ALA A 28 4.27 -32.00 19.85
C ALA A 28 4.64 -30.54 20.05
N SER A 29 4.99 -29.84 18.96
CA SER A 29 5.28 -28.44 18.99
C SER A 29 4.07 -27.75 19.63
N ARG A 30 4.29 -27.10 20.77
CA ARG A 30 3.25 -26.32 21.45
C ARG A 30 2.52 -25.48 20.42
N PRO A 31 1.17 -25.51 20.37
CA PRO A 31 0.42 -24.71 19.41
C PRO A 31 0.78 -23.24 19.64
N VAL A 32 1.56 -22.69 18.72
CA VAL A 32 1.96 -21.29 18.78
C VAL A 32 0.70 -20.47 18.56
N SER A 33 0.31 -19.67 19.55
CA SER A 33 -0.86 -18.82 19.44
C SER A 33 -0.74 -17.94 18.19
N PRO A 34 -1.76 -17.83 17.33
CA PRO A 34 -1.71 -17.01 16.14
C PRO A 34 -1.75 -15.50 16.44
N ARG A 35 -2.08 -15.11 17.68
CA ARG A 35 -2.20 -13.69 18.10
C ARG A 35 -0.92 -12.89 17.94
N PRO A 36 0.29 -13.35 18.32
CA PRO A 36 1.51 -12.59 18.11
C PRO A 36 1.79 -12.25 16.65
N ALA A 37 1.51 -13.17 15.72
CA ALA A 37 1.69 -12.91 14.29
C ALA A 37 0.74 -11.82 13.80
N LEU A 38 -0.52 -11.82 14.24
CA LEU A 38 -1.47 -10.77 13.90
C LEU A 38 -1.05 -9.42 14.48
N VAL A 39 -0.66 -9.37 15.75
CA VAL A 39 -0.23 -8.11 16.41
C VAL A 39 1.02 -7.54 15.72
N ALA A 40 2.03 -8.37 15.44
CA ALA A 40 3.21 -7.94 14.69
C ALA A 40 2.82 -7.37 13.32
N ALA A 41 2.02 -8.10 12.56
CA ALA A 41 1.58 -7.69 11.22
C ALA A 41 0.76 -6.39 11.25
N MET A 42 -0.16 -6.24 12.21
CA MET A 42 -0.95 -5.00 12.38
C MET A 42 -0.07 -3.80 12.72
N LEU A 43 0.86 -3.94 13.66
CA LEU A 43 1.78 -2.87 14.04
C LEU A 43 2.70 -2.49 12.90
N GLY A 44 3.22 -3.45 12.13
CA GLY A 44 4.04 -3.16 10.96
C GLY A 44 3.25 -2.45 9.85
N PHE A 45 2.01 -2.85 9.58
CA PHE A 45 1.19 -2.17 8.59
C PHE A 45 0.76 -0.77 9.07
N ALA A 46 0.44 -0.63 10.35
CA ALA A 46 0.17 0.67 10.96
C ALA A 46 1.40 1.59 10.87
N LEU A 47 2.60 1.07 11.13
CA LEU A 47 3.86 1.81 11.01
C LEU A 47 4.06 2.36 9.59
N LEU A 48 3.88 1.54 8.55
CA LEU A 48 4.04 1.95 7.15
C LEU A 48 3.04 3.04 6.75
N THR A 49 1.78 2.85 7.13
CA THR A 49 0.70 3.77 6.76
C THR A 49 0.76 5.08 7.56
N LEU A 50 1.19 5.01 8.82
CA LEU A 50 1.45 6.19 9.64
C LEU A 50 2.58 7.02 9.04
N ASP A 51 3.75 6.41 8.74
CA ASP A 51 4.91 7.08 8.16
C ASP A 51 4.54 7.84 6.88
N THR A 52 3.79 7.21 5.99
CA THR A 52 3.35 7.84 4.74
C THR A 52 2.49 9.08 4.98
N SER A 53 1.65 9.08 6.01
CA SER A 53 0.71 10.17 6.27
C SER A 53 1.28 11.30 7.14
N VAL A 54 2.12 10.99 8.14
CA VAL A 54 2.74 12.00 9.01
C VAL A 54 3.68 12.93 8.24
N VAL A 55 4.43 12.40 7.27
CA VAL A 55 5.41 13.15 6.49
C VAL A 55 4.75 14.25 5.66
N ASN A 56 3.55 14.00 5.08
CA ASN A 56 2.86 15.00 4.26
C ASN A 56 2.58 16.30 5.02
N VAL A 57 2.21 16.24 6.29
CA VAL A 57 1.94 17.42 7.12
C VAL A 57 3.23 18.10 7.56
N ALA A 58 4.34 17.36 7.68
CA ALA A 58 5.64 17.90 8.05
C ALA A 58 6.41 18.56 6.90
N LEU A 59 5.98 18.39 5.63
CA LEU A 59 6.72 18.85 4.45
C LEU A 59 7.13 20.34 4.50
N PRO A 60 6.24 21.30 4.84
CA PRO A 60 6.65 22.70 4.91
C PRO A 60 7.75 22.94 5.97
N ALA A 61 7.68 22.27 7.11
CA ALA A 61 8.69 22.37 8.17
C ALA A 61 10.02 21.70 7.76
N ILE A 62 9.98 20.60 6.99
CA ILE A 62 11.17 19.98 6.37
C ILE A 62 11.81 20.96 5.40
N GLY A 63 11.01 21.61 4.54
CA GLY A 63 11.47 22.63 3.60
C GLY A 63 12.17 23.78 4.30
N ALA A 64 11.55 24.35 5.32
CA ALA A 64 12.13 25.42 6.11
C ALA A 64 13.42 25.00 6.84
N GLY A 65 13.43 23.78 7.38
CA GLY A 65 14.55 23.27 8.16
C GLY A 65 15.78 22.84 7.36
N LEU A 66 15.58 22.44 6.10
CA LEU A 66 16.66 21.97 5.21
C LEU A 66 16.93 22.90 4.02
N GLY A 67 16.22 24.04 3.91
CA GLY A 67 16.32 24.94 2.76
C GLY A 67 15.85 24.29 1.46
N ALA A 68 14.90 23.36 1.51
CA ALA A 68 14.43 22.62 0.37
C ALA A 68 13.26 23.35 -0.32
N GLY A 69 13.38 23.54 -1.63
CA GLY A 69 12.27 24.02 -2.47
C GLY A 69 11.20 22.95 -2.71
N MET A 70 10.19 23.30 -3.50
CA MET A 70 9.03 22.44 -3.76
C MET A 70 9.41 21.11 -4.41
N SER A 71 10.37 21.11 -5.35
CA SER A 71 10.94 19.87 -5.92
C SER A 71 11.51 18.96 -4.84
N GLY A 72 12.30 19.52 -3.92
CA GLY A 72 12.85 18.75 -2.79
C GLY A 72 11.76 18.16 -1.89
N LEU A 73 10.65 18.88 -1.67
CA LEU A 73 9.51 18.36 -0.89
C LEU A 73 8.81 17.20 -1.59
N ALA A 74 8.61 17.31 -2.90
CA ALA A 74 8.07 16.21 -3.69
C ALA A 74 8.99 14.97 -3.60
N TRP A 75 10.31 15.18 -3.73
CA TRP A 75 11.27 14.07 -3.59
C TRP A 75 11.28 13.42 -2.22
N VAL A 76 11.02 14.14 -1.12
CA VAL A 76 10.92 13.53 0.23
C VAL A 76 9.81 12.49 0.29
N VAL A 77 8.68 12.71 -0.39
CA VAL A 77 7.58 11.73 -0.49
C VAL A 77 7.93 10.64 -1.51
N ASP A 78 8.43 11.05 -2.67
CA ASP A 78 8.58 10.16 -3.83
C ASP A 78 9.76 9.20 -3.69
N ALA A 79 10.87 9.59 -3.05
CA ALA A 79 11.99 8.70 -2.78
C ALA A 79 11.56 7.44 -2.01
N TYR A 80 10.63 7.57 -1.08
CA TYR A 80 10.03 6.44 -0.37
C TYR A 80 9.02 5.70 -1.24
N THR A 81 8.05 6.42 -1.82
CA THR A 81 6.87 5.83 -2.48
C THR A 81 7.24 5.10 -3.77
N LEU A 82 8.19 5.63 -4.54
CA LEU A 82 8.69 5.01 -5.77
C LEU A 82 9.45 3.72 -5.50
N VAL A 83 10.38 3.77 -4.54
CA VAL A 83 11.16 2.58 -4.18
C VAL A 83 10.24 1.50 -3.61
N LEU A 84 9.27 1.88 -2.76
CA LEU A 84 8.23 0.99 -2.29
C LEU A 84 7.45 0.37 -3.46
N ALA A 85 6.92 1.19 -4.37
CA ALA A 85 6.12 0.72 -5.51
C ALA A 85 6.90 -0.22 -6.42
N ALA A 86 8.11 0.19 -6.77
CA ALA A 86 8.97 -0.56 -7.66
C ALA A 86 9.37 -1.93 -7.09
N LEU A 87 9.71 -2.00 -5.79
CA LEU A 87 10.15 -3.25 -5.15
C LEU A 87 9.00 -4.14 -4.69
N LEU A 88 7.78 -3.62 -4.55
CA LEU A 88 6.66 -4.31 -3.91
C LEU A 88 6.35 -5.67 -4.55
N LEU A 89 6.39 -5.77 -5.88
CA LEU A 89 6.08 -7.00 -6.61
C LEU A 89 7.14 -8.09 -6.39
N SER A 90 8.43 -7.73 -6.43
CA SER A 90 9.53 -8.67 -6.20
C SER A 90 9.70 -9.02 -4.72
N SER A 91 9.26 -8.15 -3.83
CA SER A 91 9.37 -8.36 -2.37
C SER A 91 8.49 -9.50 -1.86
N GLY A 92 7.36 -9.78 -2.54
CA GLY A 92 6.56 -10.97 -2.27
C GLY A 92 7.37 -12.26 -2.49
N ALA A 93 8.03 -12.38 -3.65
CA ALA A 93 8.89 -13.52 -3.95
C ALA A 93 10.12 -13.60 -3.02
N LEU A 94 10.67 -12.46 -2.64
CA LEU A 94 11.74 -12.40 -1.64
C LEU A 94 11.29 -12.90 -0.26
N ALA A 95 10.10 -12.46 0.19
CA ALA A 95 9.52 -12.90 1.46
C ALA A 95 9.26 -14.41 1.48
N ASP A 96 8.76 -14.98 0.38
CA ASP A 96 8.57 -16.41 0.23
C ASP A 96 9.91 -17.18 0.25
N ARG A 97 10.95 -16.64 -0.40
CA ARG A 97 12.27 -17.27 -0.47
C ARG A 97 13.03 -17.29 0.87
N VAL A 98 12.99 -16.19 1.61
CA VAL A 98 13.70 -16.03 2.90
C VAL A 98 12.89 -16.61 4.06
N GLY A 99 11.57 -16.63 3.91
CA GLY A 99 10.56 -16.95 4.91
C GLY A 99 9.97 -15.66 5.51
N ALA A 100 8.63 -15.59 5.58
CA ALA A 100 7.89 -14.38 5.94
C ALA A 100 8.35 -13.76 7.28
N SER A 101 8.58 -14.59 8.31
CA SER A 101 9.00 -14.09 9.64
C SER A 101 10.37 -13.40 9.62
N ARG A 102 11.32 -13.93 8.84
CA ARG A 102 12.66 -13.32 8.71
C ARG A 102 12.60 -12.06 7.84
N ALA A 103 11.91 -12.13 6.70
CA ALA A 103 11.73 -10.98 5.81
C ALA A 103 11.05 -9.82 6.52
N TYR A 104 9.98 -10.10 7.29
CA TYR A 104 9.29 -9.10 8.08
C TYR A 104 10.19 -8.48 9.14
N GLY A 105 10.88 -9.30 9.94
CA GLY A 105 11.77 -8.81 11.01
C GLY A 105 12.94 -7.97 10.49
N ALA A 106 13.60 -8.42 9.41
CA ALA A 106 14.64 -7.66 8.75
C ALA A 106 14.09 -6.34 8.16
N GLY A 107 12.93 -6.39 7.51
CA GLY A 107 12.26 -5.21 6.99
C GLY A 107 11.97 -4.17 8.07
N VAL A 108 11.37 -4.58 9.20
CA VAL A 108 11.11 -3.67 10.34
C VAL A 108 12.41 -3.09 10.89
N ALA A 109 13.45 -3.90 11.08
CA ALA A 109 14.73 -3.43 11.60
C ALA A 109 15.37 -2.38 10.66
N VAL A 110 15.41 -2.66 9.34
CA VAL A 110 15.93 -1.71 8.34
C VAL A 110 15.06 -0.45 8.28
N PHE A 111 13.74 -0.57 8.37
CA PHE A 111 12.82 0.56 8.38
C PHE A 111 13.08 1.48 9.58
N VAL A 112 13.24 0.93 10.79
CA VAL A 112 13.53 1.68 12.01
C VAL A 112 14.87 2.40 11.92
N LEU A 113 15.92 1.71 11.45
CA LEU A 113 17.24 2.30 11.25
C LEU A 113 17.22 3.42 10.20
N ALA A 114 16.54 3.20 9.07
CA ALA A 114 16.36 4.22 8.04
C ALA A 114 15.52 5.40 8.56
N SER A 115 14.53 5.16 9.42
CA SER A 115 13.74 6.22 10.04
C SER A 115 14.61 7.06 11.01
N ALA A 116 15.46 6.42 11.79
CA ALA A 116 16.42 7.13 12.61
C ALA A 116 17.37 7.99 11.75
N ALA A 117 17.86 7.44 10.62
CA ALA A 117 18.69 8.18 9.68
C ALA A 117 17.94 9.38 9.06
N CYS A 118 16.64 9.25 8.75
CA CYS A 118 15.81 10.38 8.31
C CYS A 118 15.74 11.47 9.39
N GLY A 119 15.48 11.11 10.64
CA GLY A 119 15.40 12.07 11.75
C GLY A 119 16.74 12.75 12.07
N LEU A 120 17.86 12.10 11.77
CA LEU A 120 19.23 12.62 11.97
C LEU A 120 19.81 13.27 10.70
N ALA A 121 19.09 13.32 9.59
CA ALA A 121 19.60 13.82 8.32
C ALA A 121 20.13 15.25 8.43
N PRO A 122 21.39 15.52 8.03
CA PRO A 122 21.98 16.85 8.08
C PRO A 122 21.56 17.73 6.92
N GLY A 123 20.99 17.15 5.85
CA GLY A 123 20.54 17.84 4.65
C GLY A 123 19.64 17.01 3.78
N LEU A 124 19.08 17.63 2.74
CA LEU A 124 18.11 16.98 1.85
C LEU A 124 18.64 15.69 1.19
N PRO A 125 19.86 15.62 0.62
CA PRO A 125 20.35 14.39 -0.01
C PRO A 125 20.39 13.19 0.93
N ALA A 126 20.83 13.41 2.20
CA ALA A 126 20.86 12.37 3.20
C ALA A 126 19.44 11.88 3.58
N LEU A 127 18.50 12.84 3.70
CA LEU A 127 17.09 12.52 3.94
C LEU A 127 16.51 11.69 2.79
N LEU A 128 16.74 12.06 1.54
CA LEU A 128 16.25 11.33 0.37
C LEU A 128 16.83 9.90 0.28
N ALA A 129 18.14 9.75 0.53
CA ALA A 129 18.77 8.43 0.57
C ALA A 129 18.16 7.54 1.68
N ALA A 130 17.96 8.10 2.88
CA ALA A 130 17.34 7.37 3.98
C ALA A 130 15.88 7.02 3.68
N ARG A 131 15.10 7.90 3.03
CA ARG A 131 13.73 7.65 2.55
C ARG A 131 13.69 6.52 1.52
N ALA A 132 14.64 6.47 0.59
CA ALA A 132 14.74 5.37 -0.38
C ALA A 132 14.97 4.02 0.31
N VAL A 133 15.88 3.96 1.29
CA VAL A 133 16.10 2.75 2.11
C VAL A 133 14.86 2.37 2.90
N GLN A 134 14.16 3.35 3.46
CA GLN A 134 12.91 3.16 4.20
C GLN A 134 11.81 2.60 3.28
N GLY A 135 11.70 3.10 2.04
CA GLY A 135 10.80 2.58 1.00
C GLY A 135 11.10 1.12 0.62
N ALA A 136 12.39 0.77 0.48
CA ALA A 136 12.81 -0.61 0.22
C ALA A 136 12.44 -1.56 1.37
N ALA A 137 12.64 -1.13 2.60
CA ALA A 137 12.24 -1.88 3.79
C ALA A 137 10.72 -2.09 3.85
N ALA A 138 9.94 -1.04 3.58
CA ALA A 138 8.49 -1.06 3.53
C ALA A 138 7.96 -2.03 2.46
N ALA A 139 8.61 -2.08 1.29
CA ALA A 139 8.26 -3.00 0.22
C ALA A 139 8.34 -4.47 0.68
N VAL A 140 9.34 -4.82 1.48
CA VAL A 140 9.49 -6.17 2.04
C VAL A 140 8.51 -6.42 3.18
N MET A 141 8.31 -5.43 4.05
CA MET A 141 7.44 -5.57 5.22
C MET A 141 5.98 -5.85 4.84
N LEU A 142 5.44 -5.17 3.83
CA LEU A 142 4.03 -5.21 3.48
C LEU A 142 3.57 -6.63 3.09
N PRO A 143 4.13 -7.30 2.07
CA PRO A 143 3.74 -8.68 1.73
C PRO A 143 4.11 -9.68 2.82
N ALA A 144 5.26 -9.51 3.50
CA ALA A 144 5.67 -10.39 4.59
C ALA A 144 4.71 -10.33 5.79
N SER A 145 4.17 -9.15 6.13
CA SER A 145 3.18 -9.01 7.20
C SER A 145 1.89 -9.78 6.91
N LEU A 146 1.40 -9.72 5.67
CA LEU A 146 0.23 -10.47 5.25
C LEU A 146 0.49 -11.98 5.19
N ALA A 147 1.71 -12.39 4.78
CA ALA A 147 2.13 -13.78 4.79
C ALA A 147 2.16 -14.36 6.20
N LEU A 148 2.65 -13.61 7.21
CA LEU A 148 2.60 -14.01 8.62
C LEU A 148 1.17 -14.31 9.09
N VAL A 149 0.20 -13.46 8.72
CA VAL A 149 -1.22 -13.70 9.05
C VAL A 149 -1.73 -14.96 8.36
N ARG A 150 -1.38 -15.17 7.08
CA ARG A 150 -1.80 -16.35 6.31
C ARG A 150 -1.23 -17.65 6.86
N GLU A 151 0.03 -17.65 7.31
CA GLU A 151 0.69 -18.82 7.92
C GLU A 151 0.14 -19.13 9.31
N ALA A 152 -0.17 -18.10 10.10
CA ALA A 152 -0.64 -18.28 11.47
C ALA A 152 -2.10 -18.75 11.56
N TYR A 153 -2.93 -18.46 10.56
CA TYR A 153 -4.36 -18.79 10.56
C TYR A 153 -4.71 -19.82 9.48
N GLY A 154 -4.76 -21.09 9.82
CA GLY A 154 -5.13 -22.18 8.90
C GLY A 154 -6.61 -22.12 8.46
N ASP A 155 -7.53 -21.82 9.37
CA ASP A 155 -8.96 -21.73 9.09
C ASP A 155 -9.31 -20.51 8.23
N PRO A 156 -10.00 -20.65 7.08
CA PRO A 156 -10.31 -19.56 6.17
C PRO A 156 -11.11 -18.42 6.79
N ARG A 157 -12.08 -18.72 7.69
CA ARG A 157 -12.93 -17.71 8.33
C ARG A 157 -12.14 -16.89 9.35
N ARG A 158 -11.31 -17.57 10.16
CA ARG A 158 -10.42 -16.91 11.13
C ARG A 158 -9.35 -16.09 10.41
N ARG A 159 -8.82 -16.59 9.30
CA ARG A 159 -7.87 -15.86 8.45
C ARG A 159 -8.48 -14.58 7.87
N ALA A 160 -9.68 -14.66 7.29
CA ALA A 160 -10.38 -13.49 6.76
C ALA A 160 -10.60 -12.40 7.82
N ARG A 161 -11.00 -12.82 9.03
CA ARG A 161 -11.15 -11.91 10.17
C ARG A 161 -9.83 -11.29 10.61
N ALA A 162 -8.73 -12.05 10.63
CA ALA A 162 -7.39 -11.55 10.95
C ALA A 162 -6.89 -10.53 9.91
N VAL A 163 -7.10 -10.80 8.61
CA VAL A 163 -6.78 -9.85 7.53
C VAL A 163 -7.60 -8.56 7.63
N SER A 164 -8.88 -8.65 8.01
CA SER A 164 -9.71 -7.46 8.26
C SER A 164 -9.19 -6.63 9.42
N LEU A 165 -8.73 -7.25 10.51
CA LEU A 165 -8.12 -6.56 11.65
C LEU A 165 -6.78 -5.92 11.25
N TRP A 166 -5.95 -6.63 10.48
CA TRP A 166 -4.71 -6.10 9.91
C TRP A 166 -4.98 -4.82 9.09
N ALA A 167 -5.95 -4.87 8.18
CA ALA A 167 -6.34 -3.72 7.36
C ALA A 167 -6.89 -2.55 8.20
N ALA A 168 -7.68 -2.86 9.25
CA ALA A 168 -8.22 -1.84 10.16
C ALA A 168 -7.10 -1.09 10.90
N GLY A 169 -6.03 -1.81 11.33
CA GLY A 169 -4.85 -1.19 11.94
C GLY A 169 -4.19 -0.14 11.05
N GLY A 170 -4.03 -0.45 9.77
CA GLY A 170 -3.51 0.51 8.78
C GLY A 170 -4.44 1.71 8.56
N THR A 171 -5.75 1.47 8.47
CA THR A 171 -6.74 2.55 8.29
C THR A 171 -6.73 3.54 9.47
N VAL A 172 -6.67 3.03 10.70
CA VAL A 172 -6.56 3.87 11.91
C VAL A 172 -5.26 4.69 11.88
N ALA A 173 -4.16 4.07 11.48
CA ALA A 173 -2.87 4.75 11.39
C ALA A 173 -2.86 5.88 10.34
N VAL A 174 -3.47 5.65 9.16
CA VAL A 174 -3.67 6.72 8.15
C VAL A 174 -4.51 7.87 8.72
N ALA A 175 -5.57 7.53 9.46
CA ALA A 175 -6.46 8.54 10.04
C ALA A 175 -5.78 9.42 11.10
N LEU A 176 -4.92 8.82 11.91
CA LEU A 176 -4.18 9.52 12.96
C LEU A 176 -2.95 10.26 12.42
N GLY A 177 -2.42 9.86 11.25
CA GLY A 177 -1.18 10.38 10.71
C GLY A 177 -1.08 11.90 10.64
N PRO A 178 -2.03 12.61 10.01
CA PRO A 178 -1.98 14.06 9.92
C PRO A 178 -1.95 14.76 11.28
N VAL A 179 -2.73 14.26 12.26
CA VAL A 179 -2.78 14.82 13.61
C VAL A 179 -1.48 14.55 14.37
N VAL A 180 -0.99 13.31 14.34
CA VAL A 180 0.27 12.93 14.97
C VAL A 180 1.45 13.67 14.33
N GLY A 181 1.49 13.75 13.00
CA GLY A 181 2.51 14.48 12.25
C GLY A 181 2.50 15.96 12.58
N GLY A 182 1.32 16.57 12.60
CA GLY A 182 1.13 17.96 12.98
C GLY A 182 1.55 18.24 14.43
N ALA A 183 1.16 17.40 15.36
CA ALA A 183 1.52 17.54 16.78
C ALA A 183 3.04 17.44 16.98
N LEU A 184 3.68 16.39 16.43
CA LEU A 184 5.13 16.18 16.53
C LEU A 184 5.92 17.33 15.91
N THR A 185 5.48 17.81 14.76
CA THR A 185 6.13 18.93 14.06
C THR A 185 6.00 20.25 14.84
N THR A 186 4.83 20.50 15.45
CA THR A 186 4.57 21.74 16.19
C THR A 186 5.26 21.74 17.58
N VAL A 187 5.18 20.61 18.31
CA VAL A 187 5.68 20.55 19.70
C VAL A 187 7.17 20.29 19.77
N TRP A 188 7.71 19.55 18.83
CA TRP A 188 9.11 19.15 18.86
C TRP A 188 9.88 19.65 17.63
N SER A 189 9.73 18.96 16.49
CA SER A 189 10.39 19.28 15.22
C SER A 189 9.84 18.34 14.14
N TRP A 190 10.00 18.69 12.87
CA TRP A 190 9.74 17.77 11.76
C TRP A 190 10.52 16.45 11.89
N ARG A 191 11.66 16.42 12.57
CA ARG A 191 12.43 15.21 12.85
C ARG A 191 11.65 14.20 13.69
N GLY A 192 10.76 14.67 14.54
CA GLY A 192 9.89 13.86 15.39
C GLY A 192 9.00 12.89 14.60
N VAL A 193 8.59 13.27 13.38
CA VAL A 193 7.76 12.40 12.52
C VAL A 193 8.48 11.13 12.09
N PHE A 194 9.80 11.15 12.06
CA PHE A 194 10.62 9.96 11.81
C PHE A 194 10.93 9.19 13.10
N PHE A 195 11.20 9.88 14.18
CA PHE A 195 11.53 9.24 15.46
C PHE A 195 10.34 8.49 16.07
N VAL A 196 9.09 8.87 15.78
CA VAL A 196 7.89 8.13 16.24
C VAL A 196 7.87 6.68 15.71
N ASN A 197 8.51 6.42 14.59
CA ASN A 197 8.60 5.08 14.00
C ASN A 197 9.50 4.12 14.80
N LEU A 198 10.43 4.65 15.62
CA LEU A 198 11.35 3.83 16.41
C LEU A 198 10.62 3.01 17.49
N PRO A 199 9.85 3.63 18.41
CA PRO A 199 9.10 2.86 19.38
C PRO A 199 8.05 1.96 18.74
N LEU A 200 7.37 2.39 17.68
CA LEU A 200 6.37 1.58 16.99
C LEU A 200 7.00 0.35 16.32
N GLY A 201 8.14 0.52 15.66
CA GLY A 201 8.85 -0.58 15.04
C GLY A 201 9.41 -1.58 16.06
N LEU A 202 9.95 -1.09 17.18
CA LEU A 202 10.38 -1.95 18.29
C LEU A 202 9.20 -2.73 18.87
N LEU A 203 8.04 -2.08 19.06
CA LEU A 203 6.81 -2.74 19.49
C LEU A 203 6.34 -3.81 18.47
N ALA A 204 6.55 -3.61 17.17
CA ALA A 204 6.22 -4.62 16.15
C ALA A 204 7.16 -5.84 16.19
N LEU A 205 8.42 -5.67 16.62
CA LEU A 205 9.40 -6.76 16.76
C LEU A 205 9.16 -7.63 18.00
N VAL A 206 8.62 -7.09 19.08
CA VAL A 206 8.38 -7.84 20.34
C VAL A 206 7.49 -9.07 20.13
N PRO A 207 6.28 -8.98 19.54
CA PRO A 207 5.46 -10.16 19.30
C PRO A 207 6.09 -11.12 18.27
N LEU A 208 6.93 -10.62 17.35
CA LEU A 208 7.60 -11.46 16.35
C LEU A 208 8.52 -12.52 16.99
N THR A 209 9.09 -12.25 18.16
CA THR A 209 9.92 -13.22 18.91
C THR A 209 9.16 -14.50 19.30
N ARG A 210 7.82 -14.43 19.33
CA ARG A 210 6.93 -15.55 19.66
C ARG A 210 6.29 -16.19 18.43
N VAL A 211 6.64 -15.72 17.22
CA VAL A 211 6.15 -16.30 15.96
C VAL A 211 7.09 -17.40 15.51
N ALA A 212 6.51 -18.52 15.05
CA ALA A 212 7.30 -19.60 14.47
C ALA A 212 8.07 -19.11 13.23
N ARG A 213 9.24 -19.66 13.01
CA ARG A 213 10.03 -19.34 11.82
C ARG A 213 9.34 -19.90 10.58
N SER A 214 9.05 -19.02 9.61
CA SER A 214 8.48 -19.41 8.33
C SER A 214 9.43 -20.30 7.52
N SER A 215 8.86 -21.26 6.76
CA SER A 215 9.62 -22.06 5.80
C SER A 215 10.23 -21.18 4.71
N ARG A 216 11.33 -21.66 4.11
CA ARG A 216 11.95 -21.04 2.96
C ARG A 216 11.40 -21.66 1.69
N GLY A 217 11.09 -20.83 0.70
CA GLY A 217 10.67 -21.24 -0.63
C GLY A 217 11.76 -21.09 -1.68
N THR A 218 11.42 -21.41 -2.93
CA THR A 218 12.32 -21.31 -4.11
C THR A 218 11.79 -20.33 -5.15
N ALA A 219 10.98 -19.34 -4.74
CA ALA A 219 10.36 -18.39 -5.67
C ALA A 219 11.44 -17.67 -6.52
N PRO A 220 11.30 -17.63 -7.84
CA PRO A 220 12.26 -16.94 -8.71
C PRO A 220 12.14 -15.42 -8.56
N LEU A 221 13.28 -14.71 -8.62
CA LEU A 221 13.33 -13.26 -8.65
C LEU A 221 13.54 -12.78 -10.08
N ASP A 222 12.73 -11.83 -10.53
CA ASP A 222 12.88 -11.18 -11.83
C ASP A 222 13.68 -9.87 -11.71
N LEU A 223 15.02 -10.00 -11.61
CA LEU A 223 15.89 -8.84 -11.48
C LEU A 223 15.86 -7.91 -12.71
N PRO A 224 15.88 -8.40 -13.99
CA PRO A 224 15.78 -7.50 -15.15
C PRO A 224 14.45 -6.76 -15.24
N GLY A 225 13.31 -7.44 -14.99
CA GLY A 225 12.00 -6.77 -14.89
C GLY A 225 11.99 -5.72 -13.79
N GLN A 226 12.56 -6.03 -12.62
CA GLN A 226 12.69 -5.13 -11.50
C GLN A 226 13.51 -3.88 -11.85
N LEU A 227 14.70 -4.04 -12.45
CA LEU A 227 15.58 -2.91 -12.78
C LEU A 227 14.95 -1.99 -13.84
N THR A 228 14.35 -2.58 -14.90
CA THR A 228 13.68 -1.79 -15.94
C THR A 228 12.47 -1.04 -15.40
N ALA A 229 11.67 -1.64 -14.52
CA ALA A 229 10.55 -0.96 -13.85
C ALA A 229 11.04 0.18 -12.96
N MET A 230 12.07 -0.04 -12.14
CA MET A 230 12.64 1.00 -11.27
C MET A 230 13.17 2.19 -12.09
N THR A 231 13.91 1.92 -13.17
CA THR A 231 14.45 2.96 -14.04
C THR A 231 13.32 3.74 -14.72
N ALA A 232 12.31 3.04 -15.24
CA ALA A 232 11.17 3.69 -15.88
C ALA A 232 10.41 4.62 -14.92
N LEU A 233 10.10 4.13 -13.71
CA LEU A 233 9.38 4.90 -12.70
C LEU A 233 10.20 6.06 -12.16
N GLY A 234 11.47 5.83 -11.85
CA GLY A 234 12.39 6.87 -11.37
C GLY A 234 12.58 8.00 -12.38
N ALA A 235 12.82 7.65 -13.65
CA ALA A 235 12.98 8.63 -14.72
C ALA A 235 11.67 9.40 -15.01
N LEU A 236 10.52 8.73 -14.97
CA LEU A 236 9.21 9.40 -15.14
C LEU A 236 8.93 10.40 -14.02
N THR A 237 9.22 10.02 -12.77
CA THR A 237 9.04 10.93 -11.63
C THR A 237 10.04 12.09 -11.68
N PHE A 238 11.29 11.80 -12.02
CA PHE A 238 12.28 12.86 -12.21
C PHE A 238 11.81 13.89 -13.24
N ALA A 239 11.30 13.44 -14.39
CA ALA A 239 10.74 14.33 -15.40
C ALA A 239 9.56 15.16 -14.88
N ALA A 240 8.70 14.55 -14.04
CA ALA A 240 7.54 15.23 -13.47
C ALA A 240 7.92 16.26 -12.40
N VAL A 241 8.94 15.98 -11.56
CA VAL A 241 9.37 16.85 -10.46
C VAL A 241 10.23 18.01 -10.96
N GLU A 242 11.27 17.71 -11.75
CA GLU A 242 12.25 18.72 -12.17
C GLU A 242 11.75 19.57 -13.35
N GLY A 243 11.01 18.96 -14.27
CA GLY A 243 10.47 19.68 -15.43
C GLY A 243 11.56 20.24 -16.36
N GLY A 244 11.23 21.32 -17.11
CA GLY A 244 12.18 22.04 -17.95
C GLY A 244 12.79 21.22 -19.09
N THR A 245 13.98 21.61 -19.52
CA THR A 245 14.71 20.92 -20.61
C THR A 245 15.21 19.54 -20.21
N GLU A 246 15.43 19.32 -18.93
CA GLU A 246 15.87 18.04 -18.37
C GLU A 246 14.79 16.95 -18.40
N ALA A 247 13.52 17.35 -18.44
CA ALA A 247 12.40 16.43 -18.54
C ALA A 247 12.45 15.57 -19.82
N TRP A 248 12.94 16.12 -20.94
CA TRP A 248 12.91 15.41 -22.23
C TRP A 248 13.80 14.17 -22.26
N TRP A 249 15.03 14.25 -21.75
CA TRP A 249 15.89 13.07 -21.69
C TRP A 249 15.35 12.04 -20.67
N ALA A 250 14.81 12.53 -19.56
CA ALA A 250 14.21 11.65 -18.54
C ALA A 250 12.94 10.95 -19.05
N LEU A 251 12.09 11.64 -19.83
CA LEU A 251 10.95 11.01 -20.51
C LEU A 251 11.40 10.00 -21.56
N GLY A 252 12.47 10.27 -22.31
CA GLY A 252 13.07 9.32 -23.23
C GLY A 252 13.58 8.06 -22.51
N LEU A 253 14.29 8.24 -21.39
CA LEU A 253 14.75 7.15 -20.54
C LEU A 253 13.58 6.36 -19.94
N ALA A 254 12.55 7.04 -19.45
CA ALA A 254 11.35 6.42 -18.91
C ALA A 254 10.64 5.56 -19.96
N GLY A 255 10.41 6.10 -21.15
CA GLY A 255 9.78 5.40 -22.27
C GLY A 255 10.60 4.19 -22.75
N GLY A 256 11.92 4.38 -22.92
CA GLY A 256 12.82 3.29 -23.31
C GLY A 256 12.89 2.16 -22.27
N SER A 257 12.99 2.53 -20.99
CA SER A 257 12.99 1.57 -19.89
C SER A 257 11.65 0.86 -19.72
N PHE A 258 10.53 1.56 -19.94
CA PHE A 258 9.20 0.94 -19.92
C PHE A 258 9.01 -0.02 -21.10
N ALA A 259 9.45 0.34 -22.30
CA ALA A 259 9.46 -0.56 -23.45
C ALA A 259 10.33 -1.80 -23.18
N ALA A 260 11.53 -1.62 -22.61
CA ALA A 260 12.39 -2.72 -22.18
C ALA A 260 11.71 -3.61 -21.14
N PHE A 261 11.02 -3.02 -20.16
CA PHE A 261 10.22 -3.74 -19.17
C PHE A 261 9.17 -4.62 -19.85
N LEU A 262 8.38 -4.08 -20.77
CA LEU A 262 7.35 -4.85 -21.50
C LEU A 262 7.96 -6.01 -22.30
N VAL A 263 9.11 -5.80 -22.94
CA VAL A 263 9.85 -6.84 -23.68
C VAL A 263 10.35 -7.92 -22.72
N VAL A 264 10.94 -7.55 -21.60
CA VAL A 264 11.42 -8.48 -20.58
C VAL A 264 10.27 -9.32 -20.05
N GLU A 265 9.17 -8.69 -19.58
CA GLU A 265 8.01 -9.38 -19.03
C GLU A 265 7.31 -10.30 -20.05
N SER A 266 7.30 -9.91 -21.33
CA SER A 266 6.68 -10.73 -22.39
C SER A 266 7.49 -12.00 -22.72
N ARG A 267 8.81 -12.00 -22.47
CA ARG A 267 9.72 -13.10 -22.79
C ARG A 267 10.05 -14.01 -21.61
N ARG A 268 9.73 -13.61 -20.39
CA ARG A 268 10.04 -14.38 -19.16
C ARG A 268 9.05 -15.51 -18.94
N ARG A 269 9.55 -16.67 -18.47
CA ARG A 269 8.71 -17.82 -18.05
C ARG A 269 7.93 -17.52 -16.75
N HIS A 270 8.55 -16.72 -15.87
CA HIS A 270 7.97 -16.30 -14.60
C HIS A 270 8.04 -14.76 -14.50
N PRO A 271 7.16 -14.05 -15.24
CA PRO A 271 7.15 -12.61 -15.23
C PRO A 271 6.66 -12.07 -13.87
N MET A 272 7.21 -10.94 -13.44
CA MET A 272 6.79 -10.21 -12.26
C MET A 272 5.35 -9.68 -12.43
N VAL A 273 5.06 -9.17 -13.64
CA VAL A 273 3.73 -8.71 -14.05
C VAL A 273 3.26 -9.53 -15.24
N PRO A 274 2.40 -10.55 -15.04
CA PRO A 274 1.83 -11.29 -16.17
C PRO A 274 0.96 -10.37 -17.05
N LEU A 275 1.51 -9.87 -18.15
CA LEU A 275 0.82 -8.91 -19.04
C LEU A 275 -0.53 -9.42 -19.55
N GLY A 276 -0.70 -10.74 -19.62
CA GLY A 276 -1.99 -11.37 -19.96
C GLY A 276 -3.13 -11.04 -19.00
N LEU A 277 -2.85 -10.59 -17.77
CA LEU A 277 -3.87 -10.16 -16.82
C LEU A 277 -4.67 -8.96 -17.34
N PHE A 278 -4.03 -8.05 -18.06
CA PHE A 278 -4.69 -6.86 -18.62
C PHE A 278 -5.66 -7.15 -19.78
N ARG A 279 -5.65 -8.38 -20.31
CA ARG A 279 -6.69 -8.82 -21.28
C ARG A 279 -8.04 -9.00 -20.60
N ASN A 280 -8.08 -9.17 -19.29
CA ASN A 280 -9.31 -9.17 -18.53
C ASN A 280 -9.73 -7.73 -18.22
N THR A 281 -10.91 -7.35 -18.75
CA THR A 281 -11.46 -6.00 -18.58
C THR A 281 -11.60 -5.60 -17.11
N THR A 282 -11.99 -6.52 -16.24
CA THR A 282 -12.11 -6.25 -14.78
C THR A 282 -10.77 -5.86 -14.19
N VAL A 283 -9.68 -6.56 -14.55
CA VAL A 283 -8.34 -6.24 -14.08
C VAL A 283 -7.89 -4.87 -14.60
N ALA A 284 -8.06 -4.61 -15.88
CA ALA A 284 -7.67 -3.34 -16.50
C ALA A 284 -8.43 -2.15 -15.87
N VAL A 285 -9.74 -2.28 -15.69
CA VAL A 285 -10.58 -1.25 -15.04
C VAL A 285 -10.19 -1.08 -13.57
N ALA A 286 -9.94 -2.18 -12.84
CA ALA A 286 -9.55 -2.12 -11.44
C ALA A 286 -8.21 -1.40 -11.24
N VAL A 287 -7.23 -1.66 -12.11
CA VAL A 287 -5.92 -0.97 -12.08
C VAL A 287 -6.10 0.52 -12.40
N ALA A 288 -6.84 0.87 -13.45
CA ALA A 288 -7.08 2.27 -13.82
C ALA A 288 -7.84 3.03 -12.72
N ALA A 289 -8.92 2.47 -12.18
CA ALA A 289 -9.72 3.08 -11.12
C ALA A 289 -8.94 3.19 -9.80
N GLY A 290 -8.14 2.18 -9.46
CA GLY A 290 -7.24 2.22 -8.31
C GLY A 290 -6.19 3.31 -8.41
N SER A 291 -5.64 3.53 -9.61
CA SER A 291 -4.71 4.62 -9.90
C SER A 291 -5.36 5.99 -9.74
N ALA A 292 -6.54 6.20 -10.35
CA ALA A 292 -7.28 7.44 -10.23
C ALA A 292 -7.66 7.76 -8.78
N ASN A 293 -8.07 6.76 -8.01
CA ASN A 293 -8.33 6.90 -6.57
C ASN A 293 -7.08 7.35 -5.80
N SER A 294 -5.90 6.81 -6.13
CA SER A 294 -4.65 7.18 -5.46
C SER A 294 -4.20 8.58 -5.84
N VAL A 295 -4.33 8.97 -7.11
CA VAL A 295 -4.07 10.36 -7.55
C VAL A 295 -4.96 11.34 -6.77
N ALA A 296 -6.26 11.06 -6.71
CA ALA A 296 -7.21 11.92 -6.01
C ALA A 296 -6.91 12.02 -4.50
N PHE A 297 -6.65 10.90 -3.84
CA PHE A 297 -6.43 10.87 -2.39
C PHE A 297 -5.10 11.51 -1.98
N TYR A 298 -3.99 11.00 -2.51
CA TYR A 298 -2.65 11.49 -2.13
C TYR A 298 -2.36 12.87 -2.69
N GLY A 299 -2.85 13.16 -3.90
CA GLY A 299 -2.75 14.49 -4.49
C GLY A 299 -3.49 15.56 -3.69
N THR A 300 -4.73 15.28 -3.29
CA THR A 300 -5.52 16.20 -2.44
C THR A 300 -4.84 16.40 -1.08
N LEU A 301 -4.39 15.31 -0.43
CA LEU A 301 -3.68 15.40 0.85
C LEU A 301 -2.43 16.27 0.75
N PHE A 302 -1.64 16.09 -0.29
CA PHE A 302 -0.41 16.85 -0.52
C PHE A 302 -0.69 18.34 -0.76
N VAL A 303 -1.55 18.66 -1.73
CA VAL A 303 -1.83 20.05 -2.11
C VAL A 303 -2.50 20.84 -0.98
N PHE A 304 -3.48 20.22 -0.30
CA PHE A 304 -4.14 20.88 0.83
C PHE A 304 -3.24 21.00 2.06
N SER A 305 -2.28 20.09 2.28
CA SER A 305 -1.28 20.26 3.33
C SER A 305 -0.43 21.52 3.10
N LEU A 306 -0.05 21.78 1.85
CA LEU A 306 0.67 23.01 1.46
C LEU A 306 -0.23 24.23 1.55
N PHE A 307 -1.44 24.16 1.03
CA PHE A 307 -2.43 25.26 1.07
C PHE A 307 -2.71 25.72 2.50
N PHE A 308 -2.99 24.79 3.42
CA PHE A 308 -3.28 25.10 4.81
C PHE A 308 -2.10 25.78 5.53
N GLN A 309 -0.89 25.36 5.26
CA GLN A 309 0.27 25.88 5.95
C GLN A 309 0.91 27.10 5.26
N GLN A 310 1.02 27.10 3.93
CA GLN A 310 1.71 28.19 3.19
C GLN A 310 0.80 29.33 2.82
N VAL A 311 -0.47 29.06 2.47
CA VAL A 311 -1.43 30.11 2.09
C VAL A 311 -2.21 30.61 3.29
N LEU A 312 -2.73 29.68 4.13
CA LEU A 312 -3.55 30.04 5.29
C LEU A 312 -2.74 30.31 6.56
N GLY A 313 -1.42 30.04 6.55
CA GLY A 313 -0.53 30.24 7.69
C GLY A 313 -0.84 29.37 8.91
N LEU A 314 -1.54 28.25 8.72
CA LEU A 314 -1.86 27.34 9.82
C LEU A 314 -0.62 26.63 10.35
N SER A 315 -0.56 26.40 11.67
CA SER A 315 0.44 25.51 12.23
C SER A 315 0.26 24.08 11.69
N ALA A 316 1.32 23.27 11.71
CA ALA A 316 1.26 21.88 11.26
C ALA A 316 0.18 21.06 12.00
N LEU A 317 -0.02 21.33 13.31
CA LEU A 317 -1.09 20.69 14.07
C LEU A 317 -2.49 21.12 13.59
N ALA A 318 -2.70 22.42 13.38
CA ALA A 318 -3.97 22.92 12.87
C ALA A 318 -4.28 22.36 11.48
N ALA A 319 -3.28 22.33 10.59
CA ALA A 319 -3.40 21.69 9.27
C ALA A 319 -3.72 20.19 9.37
N GLY A 320 -3.07 19.47 10.28
CA GLY A 320 -3.35 18.06 10.56
C GLY A 320 -4.79 17.81 11.02
N LEU A 321 -5.31 18.69 11.89
CA LEU A 321 -6.69 18.61 12.37
C LEU A 321 -7.73 18.86 11.27
N MET A 322 -7.40 19.67 10.24
CA MET A 322 -8.27 19.88 9.07
C MET A 322 -8.56 18.58 8.29
N PHE A 323 -7.64 17.61 8.34
CA PHE A 323 -7.85 16.31 7.70
C PHE A 323 -8.63 15.30 8.55
N LEU A 324 -8.83 15.56 9.84
CA LEU A 324 -9.46 14.60 10.75
C LEU A 324 -10.90 14.19 10.34
N PRO A 325 -11.78 15.10 9.90
CA PRO A 325 -13.11 14.69 9.42
C PRO A 325 -13.03 13.75 8.21
N MET A 326 -12.12 14.02 7.28
CA MET A 326 -11.88 13.22 6.09
C MET A 326 -11.37 11.81 6.44
N THR A 327 -10.36 11.71 7.31
CA THR A 327 -9.68 10.44 7.60
C THR A 327 -10.43 9.61 8.66
N GLY A 328 -11.09 10.25 9.61
CA GLY A 328 -11.81 9.58 10.71
C GLY A 328 -13.00 8.74 10.23
N LEU A 329 -13.62 9.10 9.11
CA LEU A 329 -14.76 8.39 8.55
C LEU A 329 -14.38 7.21 7.64
N LEU A 330 -13.10 7.10 7.21
CA LEU A 330 -12.67 6.08 6.24
C LEU A 330 -12.95 4.64 6.68
N ALA A 331 -12.73 4.33 7.96
CA ALA A 331 -12.96 2.98 8.47
C ALA A 331 -14.43 2.56 8.38
N GLY A 332 -15.33 3.47 8.75
CA GLY A 332 -16.79 3.25 8.66
C GLY A 332 -17.26 3.08 7.23
N VAL A 333 -16.74 3.90 6.32
CA VAL A 333 -17.08 3.85 4.89
C VAL A 333 -16.57 2.57 4.24
N ASN A 334 -15.36 2.09 4.58
CA ASN A 334 -14.84 0.82 4.08
C ASN A 334 -15.74 -0.36 4.48
N ILE A 335 -16.25 -0.37 5.72
CA ILE A 335 -17.18 -1.40 6.20
C ILE A 335 -18.52 -1.31 5.46
N LEU A 336 -19.05 -0.11 5.30
CA LEU A 336 -20.31 0.12 4.57
C LEU A 336 -20.17 -0.33 3.11
N SER A 337 -19.08 0.03 2.46
CA SER A 337 -18.75 -0.36 1.08
C SER A 337 -18.78 -1.87 0.90
N ALA A 338 -18.12 -2.62 1.79
CA ALA A 338 -18.11 -4.09 1.75
C ALA A 338 -19.53 -4.69 1.88
N ARG A 339 -20.38 -4.12 2.76
CA ARG A 339 -21.79 -4.55 2.90
C ARG A 339 -22.61 -4.27 1.66
N VAL A 340 -22.45 -3.09 1.06
CA VAL A 340 -23.14 -2.71 -0.18
C VAL A 340 -22.70 -3.60 -1.33
N ALA A 341 -21.39 -3.86 -1.45
CA ALA A 341 -20.86 -4.75 -2.48
C ALA A 341 -21.39 -6.18 -2.34
N ALA A 342 -21.52 -6.70 -1.12
CA ALA A 342 -22.07 -8.03 -0.86
C ALA A 342 -23.55 -8.14 -1.26
N ARG A 343 -24.31 -7.05 -1.18
CA ARG A 343 -25.76 -7.05 -1.49
C ARG A 343 -26.06 -6.69 -2.94
N TYR A 344 -25.35 -5.73 -3.52
CA TYR A 344 -25.66 -5.12 -4.82
C TYR A 344 -24.58 -5.35 -5.88
N GLY A 345 -23.53 -6.14 -5.55
CA GLY A 345 -22.38 -6.34 -6.42
C GLY A 345 -21.37 -5.20 -6.34
N ALA A 346 -20.16 -5.47 -6.82
CA ALA A 346 -19.03 -4.56 -6.70
C ALA A 346 -19.16 -3.28 -7.55
N ARG A 347 -19.84 -3.36 -8.70
CA ARG A 347 -20.00 -2.25 -9.65
C ARG A 347 -20.62 -1.01 -9.00
N LEU A 348 -21.71 -1.19 -8.24
CA LEU A 348 -22.45 -0.07 -7.65
C LEU A 348 -21.59 0.78 -6.71
N PRO A 349 -20.93 0.21 -5.67
CA PRO A 349 -20.11 1.02 -4.75
C PRO A 349 -18.86 1.61 -5.43
N ILE A 350 -18.30 0.95 -6.46
CA ILE A 350 -17.17 1.51 -7.22
C ILE A 350 -17.60 2.78 -7.95
N VAL A 351 -18.67 2.70 -8.75
CA VAL A 351 -19.14 3.84 -9.56
C VAL A 351 -19.65 4.96 -8.66
N LEU A 352 -20.51 4.64 -7.67
CA LEU A 352 -21.05 5.63 -6.75
C LEU A 352 -19.95 6.32 -5.96
N GLY A 353 -18.96 5.57 -5.47
CA GLY A 353 -17.82 6.15 -4.75
C GLY A 353 -17.03 7.14 -5.62
N GLN A 354 -16.74 6.78 -6.87
CA GLN A 354 -16.03 7.68 -7.79
C GLN A 354 -16.87 8.92 -8.13
N VAL A 355 -18.18 8.80 -8.33
CA VAL A 355 -19.08 9.94 -8.57
C VAL A 355 -19.10 10.89 -7.37
N VAL A 356 -19.22 10.34 -6.14
CA VAL A 356 -19.15 11.14 -4.90
C VAL A 356 -17.80 11.85 -4.77
N ALA A 357 -16.70 11.15 -5.11
CA ALA A 357 -15.37 11.76 -5.10
C ALA A 357 -15.24 12.90 -6.11
N VAL A 358 -15.73 12.73 -7.34
CA VAL A 358 -15.77 13.78 -8.36
C VAL A 358 -16.57 14.99 -7.88
N ALA A 359 -17.79 14.77 -7.37
CA ALA A 359 -18.61 15.86 -6.86
C ALA A 359 -17.91 16.62 -5.72
N GLY A 360 -17.24 15.89 -4.82
CA GLY A 360 -16.47 16.50 -3.73
C GLY A 360 -15.25 17.29 -4.22
N LEU A 361 -14.49 16.77 -5.20
CA LEU A 361 -13.36 17.50 -5.81
C LEU A 361 -13.81 18.78 -6.52
N LEU A 362 -14.94 18.72 -7.24
CA LEU A 362 -15.53 19.91 -7.85
C LEU A 362 -16.03 20.91 -6.80
N GLY A 363 -16.61 20.41 -5.70
CA GLY A 363 -16.98 21.25 -4.55
C GLY A 363 -15.78 21.94 -3.91
N LEU A 364 -14.62 21.30 -3.88
CA LEU A 364 -13.39 21.91 -3.36
C LEU A 364 -12.86 23.06 -4.22
N LEU A 365 -13.30 23.21 -5.48
CA LEU A 365 -12.96 24.37 -6.32
C LEU A 365 -13.56 25.70 -5.79
N THR A 366 -14.58 25.62 -4.91
CA THR A 366 -15.17 26.80 -4.26
C THR A 366 -14.41 27.24 -3.01
N VAL A 367 -13.37 26.48 -2.61
CA VAL A 367 -12.56 26.79 -1.42
C VAL A 367 -11.53 27.88 -1.78
N ASP A 368 -11.55 28.96 -1.00
CA ASP A 368 -10.58 30.04 -1.03
C ASP A 368 -10.00 30.32 0.36
N ALA A 369 -9.11 31.32 0.46
CA ALA A 369 -8.49 31.69 1.73
C ALA A 369 -9.47 32.32 2.73
N GLU A 370 -10.59 32.87 2.26
CA GLU A 370 -11.62 33.54 3.06
C GLU A 370 -12.68 32.54 3.56
N SER A 371 -12.79 31.36 2.97
CA SER A 371 -13.72 30.32 3.36
C SER A 371 -13.53 29.90 4.83
N SER A 372 -14.64 29.63 5.53
CA SER A 372 -14.55 29.20 6.93
C SER A 372 -13.77 27.88 7.06
N ARG A 373 -12.94 27.74 8.10
CA ARG A 373 -12.12 26.55 8.34
C ARG A 373 -12.94 25.27 8.45
N VAL A 374 -14.14 25.39 9.04
CA VAL A 374 -15.08 24.27 9.14
C VAL A 374 -15.57 23.85 7.75
N ALA A 375 -15.94 24.80 6.89
CA ALA A 375 -16.35 24.49 5.52
C ALA A 375 -15.22 23.82 4.72
N GLN A 376 -13.99 24.35 4.81
CA GLN A 376 -12.81 23.76 4.18
C GLN A 376 -12.57 22.32 4.62
N ALA A 377 -12.64 22.04 5.93
CA ALA A 377 -12.45 20.69 6.49
C ALA A 377 -13.58 19.72 6.08
N LEU A 378 -14.83 20.19 6.05
CA LEU A 378 -15.99 19.38 5.66
C LEU A 378 -16.01 19.08 4.16
N LEU A 379 -15.58 20.01 3.31
CA LEU A 379 -15.50 19.80 1.86
C LEU A 379 -14.42 18.78 1.47
N LEU A 380 -13.44 18.49 2.33
CA LEU A 380 -12.48 17.39 2.12
C LEU A 380 -13.11 15.99 2.35
N VAL A 381 -14.27 15.93 3.03
CA VAL A 381 -14.89 14.65 3.38
C VAL A 381 -15.42 13.88 2.16
N PRO A 382 -16.22 14.46 1.24
CA PRO A 382 -16.78 13.72 0.12
C PRO A 382 -15.75 13.07 -0.79
N PRO A 383 -14.63 13.72 -1.22
CA PRO A 383 -13.61 13.07 -2.03
C PRO A 383 -13.03 11.83 -1.35
N ALA A 384 -12.70 11.94 -0.06
CA ALA A 384 -12.13 10.82 0.69
C ALA A 384 -13.11 9.67 0.92
N LEU A 385 -14.38 9.99 1.25
CA LEU A 385 -15.42 8.99 1.39
C LEU A 385 -15.67 8.27 0.07
N GLY A 386 -15.68 8.99 -1.04
CA GLY A 386 -15.87 8.42 -2.37
C GLY A 386 -14.75 7.44 -2.73
N VAL A 387 -13.50 7.83 -2.52
CA VAL A 387 -12.33 6.96 -2.73
C VAL A 387 -12.38 5.75 -1.79
N GLY A 388 -12.63 5.96 -0.50
CA GLY A 388 -12.76 4.88 0.48
C GLY A 388 -13.90 3.91 0.16
N PHE A 389 -15.03 4.42 -0.35
CA PHE A 389 -16.19 3.60 -0.71
C PHE A 389 -15.94 2.73 -1.96
N SER A 390 -15.13 3.19 -2.90
CA SER A 390 -14.83 2.46 -4.14
C SER A 390 -13.72 1.41 -3.98
N LEU A 391 -12.78 1.60 -3.05
CA LEU A 391 -11.53 0.83 -3.00
C LEU A 391 -11.69 -0.64 -2.58
N PRO A 392 -12.42 -1.01 -1.49
CA PRO A 392 -12.54 -2.41 -1.09
C PRO A 392 -13.20 -3.30 -2.15
N PRO A 393 -14.33 -2.93 -2.79
CA PRO A 393 -14.91 -3.75 -3.84
C PRO A 393 -14.06 -3.82 -5.11
N LEU A 394 -13.25 -2.79 -5.36
CA LEU A 394 -12.31 -2.78 -6.48
C LEU A 394 -11.22 -3.85 -6.31
N ILE A 395 -10.63 -3.93 -5.10
CA ILE A 395 -9.66 -4.97 -4.75
C ILE A 395 -10.28 -6.36 -4.84
N ALA A 396 -11.48 -6.53 -4.28
CA ALA A 396 -12.19 -7.80 -4.31
C ALA A 396 -12.48 -8.26 -5.75
N SER A 397 -13.03 -7.38 -6.60
CA SER A 397 -13.32 -7.66 -8.01
C SER A 397 -12.08 -8.08 -8.79
N MET A 398 -10.95 -7.44 -8.54
CA MET A 398 -9.69 -7.80 -9.18
C MET A 398 -9.21 -9.19 -8.75
N MET A 399 -9.34 -9.52 -7.47
CA MET A 399 -8.95 -10.85 -6.96
C MET A 399 -9.87 -11.96 -7.48
N GLU A 400 -11.17 -11.68 -7.64
CA GLU A 400 -12.14 -12.62 -8.21
C GLU A 400 -11.97 -12.82 -9.71
N ALA A 401 -11.41 -11.84 -10.42
CA ALA A 401 -11.20 -11.88 -11.88
C ALA A 401 -10.00 -12.72 -12.31
N VAL A 402 -9.20 -13.22 -11.37
CA VAL A 402 -8.00 -14.00 -11.65
C VAL A 402 -8.05 -15.37 -10.94
N PRO A 403 -7.32 -16.39 -11.45
CA PRO A 403 -7.18 -17.66 -10.73
C PRO A 403 -6.61 -17.47 -9.31
N ALA A 404 -7.03 -18.31 -8.36
CA ALA A 404 -6.67 -18.20 -6.94
C ALA A 404 -5.15 -18.16 -6.70
N GLU A 405 -4.38 -18.88 -7.54
CA GLU A 405 -2.92 -18.93 -7.51
C GLU A 405 -2.28 -17.59 -7.87
N ARG A 406 -2.99 -16.74 -8.64
CA ARG A 406 -2.53 -15.41 -9.09
C ARG A 406 -3.15 -14.26 -8.29
N ALA A 407 -4.05 -14.51 -7.36
CA ALA A 407 -4.70 -13.46 -6.58
C ALA A 407 -3.70 -12.58 -5.81
N GLY A 408 -2.65 -13.18 -5.25
CA GLY A 408 -1.57 -12.43 -4.59
C GLY A 408 -0.79 -11.51 -5.53
N THR A 409 -0.46 -11.99 -6.74
CA THR A 409 0.21 -11.18 -7.78
C THR A 409 -0.69 -10.02 -8.24
N ALA A 410 -1.99 -10.28 -8.44
CA ALA A 410 -2.96 -9.25 -8.82
C ALA A 410 -3.10 -8.16 -7.74
N ALA A 411 -3.21 -8.54 -6.47
CA ALA A 411 -3.26 -7.59 -5.37
C ALA A 411 -1.95 -6.79 -5.24
N GLY A 412 -0.80 -7.43 -5.41
CA GLY A 412 0.51 -6.78 -5.44
C GLY A 412 0.63 -5.77 -6.58
N LEU A 413 0.20 -6.15 -7.78
CA LEU A 413 0.16 -5.28 -8.97
C LEU A 413 -0.72 -4.04 -8.72
N LEU A 414 -1.95 -4.24 -8.22
CA LEU A 414 -2.83 -3.12 -7.92
C LEU A 414 -2.20 -2.17 -6.91
N ASN A 415 -1.60 -2.69 -5.84
CA ASN A 415 -0.93 -1.84 -4.85
C ASN A 415 0.29 -1.11 -5.43
N ALA A 416 1.13 -1.78 -6.22
CA ALA A 416 2.29 -1.15 -6.86
C ALA A 416 1.87 0.00 -7.78
N VAL A 417 0.88 -0.24 -8.66
CA VAL A 417 0.39 0.79 -9.59
C VAL A 417 -0.29 1.94 -8.84
N ARG A 418 -1.04 1.66 -7.78
CA ARG A 418 -1.63 2.70 -6.91
C ARG A 418 -0.59 3.58 -6.22
N GLN A 419 0.48 2.98 -5.71
CA GLN A 419 1.58 3.73 -5.08
C GLN A 419 2.30 4.59 -6.12
N THR A 420 2.58 4.03 -7.30
CA THR A 420 3.16 4.77 -8.43
C THR A 420 2.27 5.97 -8.83
N ALA A 421 0.97 5.75 -8.96
CA ALA A 421 0.03 6.82 -9.32
C ALA A 421 -0.04 7.91 -8.25
N GLY A 422 0.04 7.54 -6.97
CA GLY A 422 0.12 8.50 -5.86
C GLY A 422 1.40 9.33 -5.88
N ALA A 423 2.55 8.70 -6.12
CA ALA A 423 3.83 9.39 -6.28
C ALA A 423 3.82 10.36 -7.46
N LEU A 424 3.36 9.91 -8.64
CA LEU A 424 3.23 10.78 -9.81
C LEU A 424 2.29 11.98 -9.56
N ALA A 425 1.22 11.79 -8.79
CA ALA A 425 0.34 12.90 -8.40
C ALA A 425 1.10 13.93 -7.55
N VAL A 426 1.87 13.48 -6.55
CA VAL A 426 2.70 14.37 -5.72
C VAL A 426 3.73 15.10 -6.57
N ALA A 427 4.42 14.39 -7.49
CA ALA A 427 5.40 14.98 -8.40
C ALA A 427 4.77 16.07 -9.29
N VAL A 428 3.70 15.75 -10.01
CA VAL A 428 3.01 16.68 -10.92
C VAL A 428 2.39 17.85 -10.17
N PHE A 429 1.67 17.60 -9.08
CA PHE A 429 1.01 18.64 -8.31
C PHE A 429 2.02 19.51 -7.55
N GLY A 430 3.14 18.92 -7.10
CA GLY A 430 4.27 19.64 -6.53
C GLY A 430 4.93 20.58 -7.54
N SER A 431 5.15 20.13 -8.78
CA SER A 431 5.70 20.98 -9.85
C SER A 431 4.74 22.12 -10.24
N LEU A 432 3.44 21.91 -10.20
CA LEU A 432 2.45 22.97 -10.38
C LEU A 432 2.47 23.95 -9.21
N ALA A 433 2.51 23.45 -7.97
CA ALA A 433 2.56 24.27 -6.75
C ALA A 433 3.84 25.11 -6.65
N ALA A 434 4.95 24.64 -7.22
CA ALA A 434 6.20 25.38 -7.31
C ALA A 434 6.09 26.65 -8.16
N ARG A 435 5.16 26.68 -9.13
CA ARG A 435 4.91 27.84 -9.99
C ARG A 435 3.93 28.81 -9.32
N SER A 436 2.78 28.32 -8.88
CA SER A 436 1.75 29.09 -8.18
C SER A 436 0.76 28.14 -7.50
N MET A 437 0.52 28.32 -6.22
CA MET A 437 -0.51 27.57 -5.49
C MET A 437 -1.93 27.89 -6.00
N GLU A 438 -2.15 29.12 -6.46
CA GLU A 438 -3.43 29.60 -6.99
C GLU A 438 -3.89 28.82 -8.23
N THR A 439 -2.93 28.44 -9.09
CA THR A 439 -3.20 27.61 -10.28
C THR A 439 -3.09 26.12 -9.99
N ALA A 440 -2.21 25.71 -9.07
CA ALA A 440 -1.98 24.31 -8.75
C ALA A 440 -3.18 23.65 -8.05
N LEU A 441 -3.83 24.37 -7.13
CA LEU A 441 -4.98 23.83 -6.39
C LEU A 441 -6.11 23.45 -7.37
N PRO A 442 -6.67 24.38 -8.19
CA PRO A 442 -7.75 23.99 -9.11
C PRO A 442 -7.29 22.98 -10.17
N ALA A 443 -6.07 23.10 -10.71
CA ALA A 443 -5.57 22.16 -11.71
C ALA A 443 -5.48 20.72 -11.15
N SER A 444 -4.96 20.55 -9.94
CA SER A 444 -4.87 19.24 -9.31
C SER A 444 -6.24 18.61 -9.03
N LEU A 445 -7.21 19.42 -8.61
CA LEU A 445 -8.59 18.97 -8.39
C LEU A 445 -9.26 18.56 -9.71
N LEU A 446 -9.10 19.34 -10.78
CA LEU A 446 -9.67 19.07 -12.11
C LEU A 446 -9.03 17.82 -12.75
N ILE A 447 -7.71 17.66 -12.66
CA ILE A 447 -7.01 16.45 -13.14
C ILE A 447 -7.54 15.23 -12.41
N SER A 448 -7.63 15.29 -11.08
CA SER A 448 -8.15 14.19 -10.26
C SER A 448 -9.61 13.86 -10.58
N ALA A 449 -10.47 14.89 -10.72
CA ALA A 449 -11.87 14.72 -11.08
C ALA A 449 -12.03 14.14 -12.49
N GLY A 450 -11.23 14.58 -13.45
CA GLY A 450 -11.23 14.04 -14.82
C GLY A 450 -10.84 12.56 -14.86
N LEU A 451 -9.76 12.18 -14.17
CA LEU A 451 -9.32 10.78 -14.08
C LEU A 451 -10.39 9.89 -13.42
N LEU A 452 -11.00 10.36 -12.32
CA LEU A 452 -12.07 9.63 -11.65
C LEU A 452 -13.31 9.51 -12.52
N THR A 453 -13.67 10.55 -13.28
CA THR A 453 -14.81 10.50 -14.21
C THR A 453 -14.59 9.46 -15.30
N LEU A 454 -13.41 9.47 -15.94
CA LEU A 454 -13.04 8.49 -16.95
C LEU A 454 -13.09 7.06 -16.42
N THR A 455 -12.57 6.84 -15.21
CA THR A 455 -12.57 5.51 -14.60
C THR A 455 -13.95 5.11 -14.05
N ALA A 456 -14.80 6.05 -13.63
CA ALA A 456 -16.19 5.77 -13.29
C ALA A 456 -16.96 5.26 -14.51
N LEU A 457 -16.80 5.91 -15.68
CA LEU A 457 -17.38 5.47 -16.94
C LEU A 457 -16.85 4.08 -17.35
N ALA A 458 -15.53 3.84 -17.20
CA ALA A 458 -14.96 2.53 -17.47
C ALA A 458 -15.50 1.46 -16.50
N SER A 459 -15.76 1.81 -15.24
CA SER A 459 -16.29 0.92 -14.21
C SER A 459 -17.75 0.48 -14.49
N LEU A 460 -18.47 1.17 -15.36
CA LEU A 460 -19.78 0.73 -15.85
C LEU A 460 -19.70 -0.60 -16.64
N ARG A 461 -18.51 -0.97 -17.14
CA ARG A 461 -18.27 -2.23 -17.84
C ARG A 461 -18.01 -3.41 -16.89
N LEU A 462 -17.86 -3.17 -15.60
CA LEU A 462 -17.71 -4.23 -14.61
C LEU A 462 -18.97 -5.10 -14.53
N PRO A 463 -18.84 -6.40 -14.19
CA PRO A 463 -19.99 -7.28 -14.04
C PRO A 463 -21.00 -6.71 -13.04
N GLY A 464 -22.26 -6.74 -13.40
CA GLY A 464 -23.36 -6.39 -12.50
C GLY A 464 -23.56 -7.44 -11.40
N PRO A 465 -24.57 -7.25 -10.52
CA PRO A 465 -24.94 -8.25 -9.54
C PRO A 465 -25.15 -9.61 -10.21
N ARG A 466 -24.61 -10.69 -9.66
CA ARG A 466 -25.01 -12.05 -10.04
C ARG A 466 -26.43 -12.23 -9.53
N ALA A 467 -27.38 -12.48 -10.46
CA ALA A 467 -28.76 -12.80 -10.16
C ALA A 467 -28.86 -14.10 -9.35
#